data_d9e4c0f2f3d0938f4a6db6ba966d58a6
#
_entry.id   d9e4c0f2f3d0938f4a6db6ba966d58a6
#
_cell.length_a   1.000
_cell.length_b   1.000
_cell.length_c   1.000
_cell.angle_alpha   90.00
_cell.angle_beta   90.00
_cell.angle_gamma   90.00
#
_symmetry.space_group_name_H-M   'P 1'
#
loop_
_entity.id
_entity.type
_entity.pdbx_description
1 polymer ?
#
loop_
_entity_poly.entity_id
_entity_poly.type
_entity_poly.pdbx_seq_one_letter_code
_entity_poly.pdbx_strand_id
1 'polypeptide(L)'
;MRRMRGITSDMDQGFRRQTRLRRAQVVAWWHTLQMGAQIAVLMLSPGTYTGGRARTVLSHQVSAVLPLLPWFLVLSALISLVLIRIVTATASSYGLTQYALELLVRTLVLELIPLFAALFVALRHAMPGAEQLRYQLDLRQRSGRHIPGIAGLAGTLLPRALASVHAVVLLAAMSGVVALVITYLVVHGLSPWAVPSYTYDVGRVFNSVVSLIFLLKTAFFSLAVAVVPLAAAAEPDEKGRYGMRSEMLEFARLFSVLLMIEIASLVGNYY
;
A
#
# COMPACT_ATOMS: atom_id res chain seq x y z
N MET A 1 -41.54 -18.63 -34.80
CA MET A 1 -40.08 -18.82 -35.05
C MET A 1 -39.25 -17.53 -35.01
N ARG A 2 -39.78 -16.32 -35.20
CA ARG A 2 -38.97 -15.04 -35.15
C ARG A 2 -38.56 -14.58 -33.74
N ARG A 3 -39.29 -14.92 -32.67
CA ARG A 3 -38.96 -14.52 -31.28
C ARG A 3 -37.77 -15.28 -30.63
N MET A 4 -37.51 -16.52 -31.05
CA MET A 4 -36.37 -17.29 -30.47
C MET A 4 -35.00 -16.84 -31.01
N ARG A 5 -34.91 -16.30 -32.21
CA ARG A 5 -33.64 -15.79 -32.77
C ARG A 5 -33.14 -14.50 -32.10
N GLY A 6 -34.04 -13.70 -31.49
CA GLY A 6 -33.63 -12.48 -30.77
C GLY A 6 -32.98 -12.77 -29.42
N ILE A 7 -33.41 -13.79 -28.70
CA ILE A 7 -32.90 -14.11 -27.36
C ILE A 7 -31.48 -14.74 -27.44
N THR A 8 -31.22 -15.52 -28.44
CA THR A 8 -29.89 -16.12 -28.65
C THR A 8 -28.85 -15.09 -29.10
N SER A 9 -29.25 -14.08 -29.91
CA SER A 9 -28.34 -13.03 -30.35
C SER A 9 -27.98 -12.07 -29.21
N ASP A 10 -28.91 -11.76 -28.30
CA ASP A 10 -28.67 -10.91 -27.13
C ASP A 10 -27.77 -11.60 -26.07
N MET A 11 -27.96 -12.89 -25.87
CA MET A 11 -27.10 -13.71 -24.99
C MET A 11 -25.66 -13.80 -25.55
N ASP A 12 -25.52 -13.99 -26.86
CA ASP A 12 -24.20 -14.08 -27.52
C ASP A 12 -23.48 -12.73 -27.52
N GLN A 13 -24.20 -11.63 -27.68
CA GLN A 13 -23.64 -10.28 -27.55
C GLN A 13 -23.22 -9.96 -26.10
N GLY A 14 -24.04 -10.37 -25.12
CA GLY A 14 -23.71 -10.24 -23.69
C GLY A 14 -22.46 -11.03 -23.30
N PHE A 15 -22.36 -12.27 -23.79
CA PHE A 15 -21.20 -13.14 -23.52
C PHE A 15 -19.91 -12.62 -24.18
N ARG A 16 -19.99 -12.15 -25.43
CA ARG A 16 -18.85 -11.53 -26.15
C ARG A 16 -18.43 -10.20 -25.52
N ARG A 17 -19.36 -9.42 -24.99
CA ARG A 17 -19.08 -8.19 -24.26
C ARG A 17 -18.37 -8.49 -22.93
N GLN A 18 -18.82 -9.49 -22.20
CA GLN A 18 -18.21 -9.92 -20.93
C GLN A 18 -16.80 -10.51 -21.14
N THR A 19 -16.58 -11.31 -22.17
CA THR A 19 -15.25 -11.85 -22.48
C THR A 19 -14.28 -10.78 -22.97
N ARG A 20 -14.73 -9.78 -23.71
CA ARG A 20 -13.92 -8.60 -24.08
C ARG A 20 -13.54 -7.77 -22.86
N LEU A 21 -14.47 -7.53 -21.94
CA LEU A 21 -14.19 -6.80 -20.71
C LEU A 21 -13.18 -7.52 -19.80
N ARG A 22 -13.31 -8.85 -19.67
CA ARG A 22 -12.34 -9.68 -18.92
C ARG A 22 -10.94 -9.65 -19.57
N ARG A 23 -10.86 -9.78 -20.91
CA ARG A 23 -9.57 -9.68 -21.63
C ARG A 23 -8.95 -8.29 -21.47
N ALA A 24 -9.73 -7.22 -21.59
CA ALA A 24 -9.24 -5.87 -21.39
C ALA A 24 -8.72 -5.66 -19.95
N GLN A 25 -9.39 -6.23 -18.94
CA GLN A 25 -8.93 -6.19 -17.56
C GLN A 25 -7.60 -6.93 -17.37
N VAL A 26 -7.45 -8.13 -17.92
CA VAL A 26 -6.20 -8.91 -17.83
C VAL A 26 -5.05 -8.21 -18.53
N VAL A 27 -5.28 -7.63 -19.69
CA VAL A 27 -4.28 -6.85 -20.42
C VAL A 27 -3.89 -5.60 -19.66
N ALA A 28 -4.86 -4.88 -19.05
CA ALA A 28 -4.58 -3.71 -18.21
C ALA A 28 -3.75 -4.09 -16.97
N TRP A 29 -4.02 -5.24 -16.35
CA TRP A 29 -3.20 -5.76 -15.25
C TRP A 29 -1.77 -6.08 -15.69
N TRP A 30 -1.61 -6.70 -16.86
CA TRP A 30 -0.29 -7.01 -17.41
C TRP A 30 0.52 -5.75 -17.70
N HIS A 31 -0.10 -4.73 -18.28
CA HIS A 31 0.55 -3.43 -18.50
C HIS A 31 0.92 -2.74 -17.19
N THR A 32 0.03 -2.76 -16.20
CA THR A 32 0.33 -2.21 -14.86
C THR A 32 1.52 -2.91 -14.22
N LEU A 33 1.62 -4.24 -14.35
CA LEU A 33 2.77 -5.01 -13.85
C LEU A 33 4.06 -4.69 -14.60
N GLN A 34 4.02 -4.58 -15.93
CA GLN A 34 5.20 -4.21 -16.72
C GLN A 34 5.69 -2.80 -16.39
N MET A 35 4.78 -1.83 -16.32
CA MET A 35 5.11 -0.46 -15.91
C MET A 35 5.64 -0.42 -14.48
N GLY A 36 5.01 -1.20 -13.59
CA GLY A 36 5.44 -1.34 -12.23
C GLY A 36 6.86 -1.87 -12.10
N ALA A 37 7.17 -2.92 -12.84
CA ALA A 37 8.52 -3.47 -12.88
C ALA A 37 9.55 -2.44 -13.40
N GLN A 38 9.20 -1.67 -14.42
CA GLN A 38 10.07 -0.61 -14.94
C GLN A 38 10.31 0.50 -13.92
N ILE A 39 9.27 0.93 -13.18
CA ILE A 39 9.40 1.92 -12.10
C ILE A 39 10.28 1.34 -10.98
N ALA A 40 10.07 0.08 -10.58
CA ALA A 40 10.85 -0.58 -9.55
C ALA A 40 12.33 -0.72 -9.96
N VAL A 41 12.63 -1.07 -11.21
CA VAL A 41 13.99 -1.12 -11.75
C VAL A 41 14.63 0.27 -11.74
N LEU A 42 13.89 1.33 -12.11
CA LEU A 42 14.37 2.71 -12.03
C LEU A 42 14.69 3.14 -10.60
N MET A 43 13.88 2.70 -9.62
CA MET A 43 14.12 2.97 -8.19
C MET A 43 15.40 2.29 -7.67
N LEU A 44 15.68 1.08 -8.13
CA LEU A 44 16.86 0.31 -7.72
C LEU A 44 18.14 0.67 -8.49
N SER A 45 18.03 1.40 -9.60
CA SER A 45 19.18 1.75 -10.45
C SER A 45 19.99 2.92 -9.87
N PRO A 46 21.28 2.73 -9.51
CA PRO A 46 22.12 3.81 -8.95
C PRO A 46 22.31 4.99 -9.91
N GLY A 47 22.33 4.73 -11.23
CA GLY A 47 22.47 5.77 -12.24
C GLY A 47 21.33 6.79 -12.28
N THR A 48 20.20 6.46 -11.68
CA THR A 48 19.01 7.34 -11.63
C THR A 48 19.20 8.49 -10.63
N TYR A 49 20.10 8.34 -9.66
CA TYR A 49 20.35 9.30 -8.56
C TYR A 49 21.48 10.29 -8.88
N THR A 50 22.07 10.24 -10.08
CA THR A 50 23.14 11.16 -10.50
C THR A 50 22.60 12.53 -10.92
N GLY A 51 23.43 13.57 -10.89
CA GLY A 51 23.13 14.87 -11.50
C GLY A 51 22.07 15.73 -10.77
N GLY A 52 22.09 15.81 -9.44
CA GLY A 52 21.20 16.70 -8.66
C GLY A 52 19.80 16.14 -8.41
N ARG A 53 19.41 15.05 -9.05
CA ARG A 53 18.09 14.38 -8.86
C ARG A 53 17.92 13.89 -7.42
N ALA A 54 18.98 13.46 -6.75
CA ALA A 54 18.94 13.04 -5.35
C ALA A 54 18.39 14.13 -4.43
N ARG A 55 18.76 15.39 -4.64
CA ARG A 55 18.26 16.51 -3.84
C ARG A 55 16.76 16.76 -4.07
N THR A 56 16.31 16.68 -5.32
CA THR A 56 14.88 16.83 -5.66
C THR A 56 14.05 15.68 -5.08
N VAL A 57 14.58 14.46 -5.14
CA VAL A 57 13.94 13.28 -4.52
C VAL A 57 13.81 13.47 -3.01
N LEU A 58 14.89 13.88 -2.34
CA LEU A 58 14.91 14.06 -0.89
C LEU A 58 13.95 15.17 -0.43
N SER A 59 13.93 16.33 -1.10
CA SER A 59 13.01 17.41 -0.77
C SER A 59 11.54 16.99 -0.97
N HIS A 60 11.27 16.20 -2.00
CA HIS A 60 9.92 15.69 -2.26
C HIS A 60 9.48 14.66 -1.20
N GLN A 61 10.39 13.81 -0.75
CA GLN A 61 10.12 12.86 0.33
C GLN A 61 9.76 13.56 1.63
N VAL A 62 10.56 14.56 2.04
CA VAL A 62 10.32 15.31 3.28
C VAL A 62 8.98 16.03 3.24
N SER A 63 8.71 16.76 2.16
CA SER A 63 7.44 17.51 2.01
C SER A 63 6.21 16.62 1.92
N ALA A 64 6.35 15.40 1.41
CA ALA A 64 5.25 14.45 1.27
C ALA A 64 4.94 13.69 2.57
N VAL A 65 5.98 13.30 3.32
CA VAL A 65 5.84 12.41 4.50
C VAL A 65 5.56 13.19 5.78
N LEU A 66 6.21 14.32 5.97
CA LEU A 66 6.14 15.10 7.23
C LEU A 66 4.70 15.50 7.64
N PRO A 67 3.84 15.99 6.74
CA PRO A 67 2.47 16.35 7.10
C PRO A 67 1.56 15.14 7.38
N LEU A 68 1.91 13.95 6.85
CA LEU A 68 1.13 12.73 7.07
C LEU A 68 1.38 12.11 8.45
N LEU A 69 2.60 12.28 8.96
CA LEU A 69 3.11 11.59 10.13
C LEU A 69 2.28 11.87 11.41
N PRO A 70 2.02 13.13 11.84
CA PRO A 70 1.30 13.38 13.09
C PRO A 70 -0.14 12.86 13.06
N TRP A 71 -0.85 13.08 11.96
CA TRP A 71 -2.21 12.60 11.80
C TRP A 71 -2.31 11.08 11.85
N PHE A 72 -1.41 10.40 11.15
CA PHE A 72 -1.39 8.94 11.15
C PHE A 72 -1.01 8.37 12.51
N LEU A 73 -0.03 8.95 13.20
CA LEU A 73 0.38 8.48 14.52
C LEU A 73 -0.75 8.62 15.55
N VAL A 74 -1.46 9.74 15.55
CA VAL A 74 -2.63 9.92 16.43
C VAL A 74 -3.71 8.90 16.11
N LEU A 75 -4.07 8.73 14.84
CA LEU A 75 -5.08 7.75 14.42
C LEU A 75 -4.66 6.32 14.78
N SER A 76 -3.42 5.95 14.49
CA SER A 76 -2.85 4.65 14.81
C SER A 76 -2.82 4.39 16.32
N ALA A 77 -2.46 5.40 17.12
CA ALA A 77 -2.45 5.31 18.58
C ALA A 77 -3.86 5.05 19.14
N LEU A 78 -4.88 5.76 18.63
CA LEU A 78 -6.27 5.57 19.05
C LEU A 78 -6.79 4.17 18.70
N ILE A 79 -6.56 3.74 17.45
CA ILE A 79 -6.98 2.40 17.00
C ILE A 79 -6.25 1.32 17.83
N SER A 80 -4.95 1.47 18.02
CA SER A 80 -4.15 0.54 18.84
C SER A 80 -4.66 0.47 20.26
N LEU A 81 -4.95 1.61 20.90
CA LEU A 81 -5.48 1.65 22.25
C LEU A 81 -6.80 0.89 22.38
N VAL A 82 -7.73 1.09 21.44
CA VAL A 82 -9.03 0.41 21.44
C VAL A 82 -8.85 -1.10 21.26
N LEU A 83 -8.05 -1.53 20.28
CA LEU A 83 -7.80 -2.95 20.03
C LEU A 83 -7.10 -3.63 21.20
N ILE A 84 -6.09 -2.98 21.80
CA ILE A 84 -5.38 -3.51 22.96
C ILE A 84 -6.36 -3.70 24.14
N ARG A 85 -7.23 -2.73 24.40
CA ARG A 85 -8.25 -2.83 25.44
C ARG A 85 -9.23 -3.97 25.21
N ILE A 86 -9.71 -4.12 23.97
CA ILE A 86 -10.63 -5.22 23.61
C ILE A 86 -9.95 -6.57 23.80
N VAL A 87 -8.75 -6.76 23.26
CA VAL A 87 -8.04 -8.04 23.32
C VAL A 87 -7.66 -8.39 24.77
N THR A 88 -7.15 -7.44 25.55
CA THR A 88 -6.78 -7.69 26.95
C THR A 88 -7.99 -8.01 27.82
N ALA A 89 -9.12 -7.29 27.66
CA ALA A 89 -10.35 -7.57 28.35
C ALA A 89 -10.91 -8.95 27.98
N THR A 90 -10.92 -9.30 26.70
CA THR A 90 -11.37 -10.60 26.22
C THR A 90 -10.47 -11.72 26.75
N ALA A 91 -9.15 -11.59 26.64
CA ALA A 91 -8.20 -12.59 27.13
C ALA A 91 -8.34 -12.81 28.63
N SER A 92 -8.54 -11.75 29.42
CA SER A 92 -8.76 -11.87 30.86
C SER A 92 -10.06 -12.61 31.21
N SER A 93 -11.13 -12.38 30.45
CA SER A 93 -12.42 -13.05 30.65
C SER A 93 -12.36 -14.57 30.41
N TYR A 94 -11.45 -15.02 29.54
CA TYR A 94 -11.23 -16.44 29.24
C TYR A 94 -10.05 -17.07 30.00
N GLY A 95 -9.38 -16.34 30.88
CA GLY A 95 -8.22 -16.84 31.61
C GLY A 95 -6.96 -16.99 30.73
N LEU A 96 -6.92 -16.34 29.58
CA LEU A 96 -5.84 -16.43 28.57
C LEU A 96 -4.90 -15.22 28.61
N THR A 97 -4.78 -14.55 29.74
CA THR A 97 -4.02 -13.29 29.87
C THR A 97 -2.55 -13.43 29.45
N GLN A 98 -1.97 -14.62 29.71
CA GLN A 98 -0.58 -14.91 29.33
C GLN A 98 -0.32 -14.91 27.81
N TYR A 99 -1.36 -15.16 26.99
CA TYR A 99 -1.26 -15.15 25.51
C TYR A 99 -1.67 -13.81 24.91
N ALA A 100 -2.26 -12.90 25.70
CA ALA A 100 -2.79 -11.64 25.21
C ALA A 100 -1.70 -10.79 24.53
N LEU A 101 -0.51 -10.72 25.09
CA LEU A 101 0.61 -9.95 24.57
C LEU A 101 1.08 -10.50 23.22
N GLU A 102 1.27 -11.81 23.12
CA GLU A 102 1.69 -12.45 21.89
C GLU A 102 0.66 -12.23 20.76
N LEU A 103 -0.62 -12.42 21.08
CA LEU A 103 -1.72 -12.18 20.15
C LEU A 103 -1.77 -10.72 19.67
N LEU A 104 -1.59 -9.77 20.59
CA LEU A 104 -1.57 -8.34 20.25
C LEU A 104 -0.40 -7.99 19.32
N VAL A 105 0.81 -8.44 19.66
CA VAL A 105 1.99 -8.14 18.82
C VAL A 105 1.81 -8.76 17.44
N ARG A 106 1.40 -10.02 17.35
CA ARG A 106 1.19 -10.69 16.06
C ARG A 106 0.11 -10.01 15.23
N THR A 107 -1.08 -9.79 15.80
CA THR A 107 -2.21 -9.26 15.02
C THR A 107 -2.08 -7.75 14.77
N LEU A 108 -1.79 -6.97 15.81
CA LEU A 108 -1.78 -5.51 15.67
C LEU A 108 -0.52 -5.02 14.97
N VAL A 109 0.67 -5.42 15.47
CA VAL A 109 1.93 -4.84 14.98
C VAL A 109 2.36 -5.47 13.66
N LEU A 110 2.25 -6.80 13.51
CA LEU A 110 2.72 -7.48 12.31
C LEU A 110 1.73 -7.47 11.16
N GLU A 111 0.41 -7.45 11.45
CA GLU A 111 -0.61 -7.54 10.40
C GLU A 111 -1.29 -6.18 10.14
N LEU A 112 -1.96 -5.60 11.13
CA LEU A 112 -2.82 -4.43 10.93
C LEU A 112 -2.05 -3.14 10.65
N ILE A 113 -0.97 -2.86 11.37
CA ILE A 113 -0.24 -1.59 11.25
C ILE A 113 0.36 -1.39 9.86
N PRO A 114 1.07 -2.34 9.24
CA PRO A 114 1.59 -2.16 7.89
C PRO A 114 0.48 -1.96 6.84
N LEU A 115 -0.63 -2.68 6.98
CA LEU A 115 -1.78 -2.55 6.10
C LEU A 115 -2.44 -1.16 6.22
N PHE A 116 -2.66 -0.67 7.45
CA PHE A 116 -3.22 0.67 7.67
C PHE A 116 -2.28 1.77 7.19
N ALA A 117 -0.96 1.62 7.39
CA ALA A 117 0.03 2.56 6.88
C ALA A 117 -0.02 2.62 5.35
N ALA A 118 -0.06 1.46 4.68
CA ALA A 118 -0.17 1.36 3.23
C ALA A 118 -1.44 2.02 2.69
N LEU A 119 -2.61 1.72 3.30
CA LEU A 119 -3.89 2.31 2.91
C LEU A 119 -3.93 3.82 3.13
N PHE A 120 -3.40 4.30 4.26
CA PHE A 120 -3.37 5.72 4.57
C PHE A 120 -2.50 6.51 3.57
N VAL A 121 -1.29 6.01 3.28
CA VAL A 121 -0.40 6.61 2.27
C VAL A 121 -1.02 6.54 0.88
N ALA A 122 -1.68 5.44 0.54
CA ALA A 122 -2.38 5.29 -0.72
C ALA A 122 -3.40 6.41 -0.93
N LEU A 123 -4.28 6.63 0.05
CA LEU A 123 -5.37 7.60 -0.04
C LEU A 123 -4.88 9.06 0.04
N ARG A 124 -3.90 9.34 0.89
CA ARG A 124 -3.48 10.73 1.16
C ARG A 124 -2.34 11.23 0.30
N HIS A 125 -1.56 10.34 -0.29
CA HIS A 125 -0.37 10.71 -1.06
C HIS A 125 -0.32 10.07 -2.43
N ALA A 126 -0.40 8.74 -2.53
CA ALA A 126 -0.11 8.04 -3.79
C ALA A 126 -1.19 8.30 -4.85
N MET A 127 -2.48 8.21 -4.49
CA MET A 127 -3.58 8.44 -5.42
C MET A 127 -3.68 9.90 -5.87
N PRO A 128 -3.65 10.91 -4.98
CA PRO A 128 -3.63 12.31 -5.43
C PRO A 128 -2.40 12.64 -6.29
N GLY A 129 -1.24 12.04 -5.99
CA GLY A 129 -0.02 12.18 -6.80
C GLY A 129 -0.15 11.58 -8.19
N ALA A 130 -0.84 10.46 -8.32
CA ALA A 130 -1.15 9.81 -9.58
C ALA A 130 -2.12 10.64 -10.43
N GLU A 131 -3.13 11.22 -9.80
CA GLU A 131 -4.10 12.11 -10.47
C GLU A 131 -3.45 13.38 -11.01
N GLN A 132 -2.58 14.01 -10.23
CA GLN A 132 -1.78 15.13 -10.70
C GLN A 132 -0.91 14.77 -11.91
N LEU A 133 -0.31 13.57 -11.93
CA LEU A 133 0.44 13.09 -13.08
C LEU A 133 -0.44 12.96 -14.32
N ARG A 134 -1.60 12.33 -14.17
CA ARG A 134 -2.58 12.15 -15.25
C ARG A 134 -3.02 13.49 -15.83
N TYR A 135 -3.34 14.45 -14.99
CA TYR A 135 -3.68 15.81 -15.42
C TYR A 135 -2.56 16.48 -16.21
N GLN A 136 -1.29 16.33 -15.77
CA GLN A 136 -0.14 16.85 -16.51
C GLN A 136 0.03 16.19 -17.88
N LEU A 137 -0.24 14.88 -17.99
CA LEU A 137 -0.17 14.17 -19.28
C LEU A 137 -1.31 14.58 -20.21
N ASP A 138 -2.52 14.76 -19.71
CA ASP A 138 -3.66 15.27 -20.48
C ASP A 138 -3.39 16.68 -21.04
N LEU A 139 -2.86 17.60 -20.23
CA LEU A 139 -2.47 18.93 -20.69
C LEU A 139 -1.39 18.89 -21.77
N ARG A 140 -0.39 18.00 -21.67
CA ARG A 140 0.63 17.82 -22.71
C ARG A 140 0.02 17.30 -24.00
N GLN A 141 -0.88 16.33 -23.90
CA GLN A 141 -1.58 15.78 -25.06
C GLN A 141 -2.42 16.84 -25.77
N ARG A 142 -3.20 17.62 -25.04
CA ARG A 142 -4.02 18.72 -25.60
C ARG A 142 -3.20 19.82 -26.26
N SER A 143 -1.99 20.08 -25.74
CA SER A 143 -1.06 21.07 -26.32
C SER A 143 -0.23 20.53 -27.49
N GLY A 144 -0.51 19.33 -27.97
CA GLY A 144 0.23 18.71 -29.08
C GLY A 144 1.69 18.37 -28.78
N ARG A 145 2.09 18.41 -27.51
CA ARG A 145 3.45 18.07 -27.10
C ARG A 145 3.64 16.57 -27.05
N HIS A 146 4.80 16.11 -27.47
CA HIS A 146 5.17 14.70 -27.38
C HIS A 146 5.11 14.21 -25.93
N ILE A 147 4.42 13.09 -25.72
CA ILE A 147 4.37 12.42 -24.43
C ILE A 147 5.58 11.48 -24.38
N PRO A 148 6.55 11.74 -23.48
CA PRO A 148 7.71 10.88 -23.37
C PRO A 148 7.32 9.52 -22.82
N GLY A 149 7.99 8.47 -23.24
CA GLY A 149 7.85 7.14 -22.63
C GLY A 149 8.27 7.15 -21.15
N ILE A 150 8.12 6.01 -20.47
CA ILE A 150 8.37 5.88 -19.02
C ILE A 150 9.78 6.35 -18.64
N ALA A 151 10.78 6.05 -19.45
CA ALA A 151 12.16 6.53 -19.21
C ALA A 151 12.26 8.06 -19.22
N GLY A 152 11.51 8.74 -20.09
CA GLY A 152 11.43 10.20 -20.13
C GLY A 152 10.61 10.82 -19.00
N LEU A 153 9.71 10.05 -18.41
CA LEU A 153 8.92 10.41 -17.22
C LEU A 153 9.64 10.09 -15.90
N ALA A 154 10.80 9.43 -15.95
CA ALA A 154 11.55 9.02 -14.77
C ALA A 154 11.78 10.18 -13.77
N GLY A 155 12.05 11.38 -14.27
CA GLY A 155 12.25 12.57 -13.42
C GLY A 155 11.02 13.00 -12.61
N THR A 156 9.82 12.59 -13.02
CA THR A 156 8.56 12.88 -12.31
C THR A 156 8.00 11.67 -11.56
N LEU A 157 8.18 10.48 -12.10
CA LEU A 157 7.70 9.23 -11.49
C LEU A 157 8.52 8.82 -10.28
N LEU A 158 9.85 8.88 -10.41
CA LEU A 158 10.78 8.39 -9.39
C LEU A 158 10.64 9.12 -8.03
N PRO A 159 10.63 10.47 -7.96
CA PRO A 159 10.47 11.15 -6.68
C PRO A 159 9.15 10.79 -5.97
N ARG A 160 8.05 10.68 -6.71
CA ARG A 160 6.73 10.34 -6.18
C ARG A 160 6.68 8.89 -5.69
N ALA A 161 7.23 7.96 -6.47
CA ALA A 161 7.28 6.55 -6.09
C ALA A 161 8.13 6.34 -4.83
N LEU A 162 9.33 6.92 -4.77
CA LEU A 162 10.20 6.85 -3.60
C LEU A 162 9.58 7.51 -2.37
N ALA A 163 8.89 8.64 -2.54
CA ALA A 163 8.18 9.28 -1.44
C ALA A 163 7.09 8.36 -0.87
N SER A 164 6.33 7.67 -1.72
CA SER A 164 5.31 6.70 -1.28
C SER A 164 5.92 5.51 -0.55
N VAL A 165 7.02 4.93 -1.07
CA VAL A 165 7.75 3.82 -0.40
C VAL A 165 8.23 4.25 0.97
N HIS A 166 8.93 5.39 1.03
CA HIS A 166 9.47 5.91 2.29
C HIS A 166 8.35 6.22 3.30
N ALA A 167 7.24 6.82 2.83
CA ALA A 167 6.09 7.11 3.68
C ALA A 167 5.51 5.84 4.32
N VAL A 168 5.25 4.79 3.54
CA VAL A 168 4.68 3.54 4.06
C VAL A 168 5.61 2.92 5.11
N VAL A 169 6.90 2.79 4.79
CA VAL A 169 7.89 2.19 5.69
C VAL A 169 8.01 2.99 6.98
N LEU A 170 8.15 4.32 6.88
CA LEU A 170 8.28 5.19 8.05
C LEU A 170 7.03 5.18 8.92
N LEU A 171 5.84 5.31 8.31
CA LEU A 171 4.59 5.29 9.07
C LEU A 171 4.36 3.94 9.74
N ALA A 172 4.63 2.81 9.06
CA ALA A 172 4.52 1.49 9.64
C ALA A 172 5.49 1.30 10.83
N ALA A 173 6.75 1.70 10.66
CA ALA A 173 7.76 1.59 11.73
C ALA A 173 7.39 2.44 12.94
N MET A 174 7.07 3.75 12.74
CA MET A 174 6.74 4.66 13.82
C MET A 174 5.46 4.26 14.56
N SER A 175 4.42 3.86 13.82
CA SER A 175 3.18 3.40 14.45
C SER A 175 3.33 2.04 15.15
N GLY A 176 4.21 1.16 14.64
CA GLY A 176 4.57 -0.07 15.34
C GLY A 176 5.20 0.19 16.71
N VAL A 177 6.15 1.13 16.76
CA VAL A 177 6.75 1.55 18.04
C VAL A 177 5.71 2.15 18.98
N VAL A 178 4.85 3.04 18.47
CA VAL A 178 3.76 3.64 19.28
C VAL A 178 2.82 2.56 19.82
N ALA A 179 2.43 1.60 19.00
CA ALA A 179 1.56 0.49 19.44
C ALA A 179 2.21 -0.37 20.51
N LEU A 180 3.50 -0.69 20.38
CA LEU A 180 4.24 -1.43 21.42
C LEU A 180 4.30 -0.64 22.74
N VAL A 181 4.55 0.66 22.68
CA VAL A 181 4.55 1.52 23.89
C VAL A 181 3.17 1.53 24.54
N ILE A 182 2.10 1.69 23.75
CA ILE A 182 0.73 1.67 24.28
C ILE A 182 0.39 0.29 24.88
N THR A 183 0.81 -0.79 24.21
CA THR A 183 0.62 -2.16 24.72
C THR A 183 1.29 -2.31 26.09
N TYR A 184 2.53 -1.86 26.24
CA TYR A 184 3.24 -1.85 27.50
C TYR A 184 2.46 -1.10 28.59
N LEU A 185 2.03 0.13 28.30
CA LEU A 185 1.31 0.98 29.25
C LEU A 185 -0.04 0.39 29.67
N VAL A 186 -0.75 -0.27 28.77
CA VAL A 186 -2.06 -0.87 29.06
C VAL A 186 -1.94 -2.17 29.87
N VAL A 187 -0.93 -3.00 29.56
CA VAL A 187 -0.76 -4.32 30.18
C VAL A 187 -0.02 -4.22 31.52
N HIS A 188 1.04 -3.44 31.59
CA HIS A 188 1.93 -3.35 32.76
C HIS A 188 1.83 -2.01 33.52
N GLY A 189 1.09 -1.04 32.98
CA GLY A 189 1.03 0.32 33.54
C GLY A 189 2.36 1.05 33.43
N LEU A 190 2.64 1.93 34.36
CA LEU A 190 3.89 2.72 34.44
C LEU A 190 4.95 2.03 35.33
N SER A 191 5.02 0.70 35.35
CA SER A 191 5.95 -0.05 36.18
C SER A 191 7.30 -0.30 35.48
N PRO A 192 8.39 0.37 35.82
CA PRO A 192 9.69 0.16 35.16
C PRO A 192 10.23 -1.27 35.32
N TRP A 193 9.82 -1.97 36.36
CA TRP A 193 10.27 -3.33 36.66
C TRP A 193 9.77 -4.38 35.67
N ALA A 194 8.70 -4.09 34.92
CA ALA A 194 8.15 -5.01 33.93
C ALA A 194 8.83 -4.90 32.55
N VAL A 195 9.70 -3.90 32.33
CA VAL A 195 10.37 -3.69 31.03
C VAL A 195 11.18 -4.90 30.58
N PRO A 196 12.02 -5.55 31.44
CA PRO A 196 12.79 -6.71 30.98
C PRO A 196 11.92 -7.88 30.53
N SER A 197 10.87 -8.19 31.28
CA SER A 197 9.95 -9.27 30.92
C SER A 197 9.17 -8.95 29.63
N TYR A 198 8.67 -7.72 29.51
CA TYR A 198 7.97 -7.27 28.31
C TYR A 198 8.85 -7.33 27.05
N THR A 199 10.09 -6.83 27.13
CA THR A 199 11.01 -6.87 25.99
C THR A 199 11.40 -8.29 25.59
N TYR A 200 11.51 -9.18 26.58
CA TYR A 200 11.74 -10.61 26.32
C TYR A 200 10.56 -11.24 25.57
N ASP A 201 9.33 -11.00 26.02
CA ASP A 201 8.11 -11.55 25.42
C ASP A 201 7.91 -11.01 23.99
N VAL A 202 8.09 -9.70 23.78
CA VAL A 202 8.06 -9.10 22.45
C VAL A 202 9.15 -9.69 21.55
N GLY A 203 10.36 -9.85 22.09
CA GLY A 203 11.49 -10.44 21.35
C GLY A 203 11.24 -11.88 20.91
N ARG A 204 10.49 -12.66 21.68
CA ARG A 204 10.07 -14.02 21.28
C ARG A 204 9.16 -14.01 20.05
N VAL A 205 8.28 -13.02 19.93
CA VAL A 205 7.41 -12.88 18.76
C VAL A 205 8.22 -12.47 17.52
N PHE A 206 9.17 -11.54 17.69
CA PHE A 206 10.05 -11.07 16.62
C PHE A 206 11.26 -11.99 16.40
N ASN A 207 11.00 -13.28 16.14
CA ASN A 207 12.07 -14.17 15.69
C ASN A 207 12.53 -13.82 14.27
N SER A 208 13.67 -14.38 13.82
CA SER A 208 14.28 -14.06 12.53
C SER A 208 13.33 -14.28 11.34
N VAL A 209 12.52 -15.33 11.38
CA VAL A 209 11.58 -15.67 10.30
C VAL A 209 10.44 -14.67 10.25
N VAL A 210 9.79 -14.39 11.38
CA VAL A 210 8.68 -13.45 11.49
C VAL A 210 9.14 -12.03 11.12
N SER A 211 10.32 -11.61 11.57
CA SER A 211 10.91 -10.31 11.21
C SER A 211 11.18 -10.21 9.71
N LEU A 212 11.67 -11.26 9.07
CA LEU A 212 11.90 -11.29 7.63
C LEU A 212 10.56 -11.18 6.86
N ILE A 213 9.53 -11.94 7.27
CA ILE A 213 8.19 -11.88 6.66
C ILE A 213 7.61 -10.48 6.81
N PHE A 214 7.71 -9.86 7.98
CA PHE A 214 7.27 -8.50 8.24
C PHE A 214 7.97 -7.47 7.35
N LEU A 215 9.29 -7.54 7.22
CA LEU A 215 10.06 -6.66 6.34
C LEU A 215 9.66 -6.84 4.87
N LEU A 216 9.54 -8.08 4.43
CA LEU A 216 9.16 -8.40 3.06
C LEU A 216 7.73 -7.93 2.74
N LYS A 217 6.79 -8.16 3.65
CA LYS A 217 5.41 -7.68 3.57
C LYS A 217 5.36 -6.16 3.45
N THR A 218 6.05 -5.45 4.36
CA THR A 218 6.08 -3.97 4.35
C THR A 218 6.73 -3.44 3.07
N ALA A 219 7.77 -4.10 2.55
CA ALA A 219 8.39 -3.77 1.28
C ALA A 219 7.41 -3.97 0.10
N PHE A 220 6.69 -5.08 0.04
CA PHE A 220 5.70 -5.30 -1.01
C PHE A 220 4.52 -4.32 -0.91
N PHE A 221 4.04 -3.99 0.28
CA PHE A 221 3.02 -2.96 0.48
C PHE A 221 3.50 -1.60 -0.03
N SER A 222 4.71 -1.21 0.35
CA SER A 222 5.28 0.07 -0.07
C SER A 222 5.46 0.15 -1.59
N LEU A 223 5.90 -0.92 -2.24
CA LEU A 223 6.00 -1.02 -3.69
C LEU A 223 4.63 -0.99 -4.37
N ALA A 224 3.65 -1.72 -3.86
CA ALA A 224 2.30 -1.71 -4.42
C ALA A 224 1.69 -0.30 -4.37
N VAL A 225 1.79 0.39 -3.23
CA VAL A 225 1.30 1.77 -3.07
C VAL A 225 2.03 2.75 -3.99
N ALA A 226 3.33 2.58 -4.19
CA ALA A 226 4.10 3.46 -5.06
C ALA A 226 3.81 3.24 -6.54
N VAL A 227 3.62 1.99 -6.96
CA VAL A 227 3.64 1.59 -8.36
C VAL A 227 2.25 1.55 -8.98
N VAL A 228 1.26 0.95 -8.28
CA VAL A 228 -0.07 0.69 -8.87
C VAL A 228 -0.78 1.98 -9.29
N PRO A 229 -0.87 3.04 -8.46
CA PRO A 229 -1.52 4.28 -8.88
C PRO A 229 -0.76 5.02 -9.98
N LEU A 230 0.59 5.05 -9.91
CA LEU A 230 1.40 5.73 -10.91
C LEU A 230 1.35 5.04 -12.27
N ALA A 231 1.37 3.70 -12.29
CA ALA A 231 1.22 2.93 -13.52
C ALA A 231 -0.16 3.17 -14.15
N ALA A 232 -1.23 3.15 -13.33
CA ALA A 232 -2.57 3.44 -13.81
C ALA A 232 -2.71 4.88 -14.36
N ALA A 233 -2.00 5.85 -13.78
CA ALA A 233 -2.01 7.23 -14.23
C ALA A 233 -1.24 7.44 -15.56
N ALA A 234 -0.17 6.68 -15.77
CA ALA A 234 0.66 6.76 -16.98
C ALA A 234 0.04 6.01 -18.18
N GLU A 235 -1.01 5.21 -17.96
CA GLU A 235 -1.70 4.45 -19.00
C GLU A 235 -2.83 5.28 -19.63
N PRO A 236 -2.83 5.51 -20.98
CA PRO A 236 -3.93 6.15 -21.68
C PRO A 236 -5.19 5.24 -21.66
N ASP A 237 -6.37 5.83 -21.88
CA ASP A 237 -7.62 5.08 -22.09
C ASP A 237 -7.62 4.31 -23.44
N GLU A 238 -8.67 3.51 -23.69
CA GLU A 238 -8.85 2.76 -24.94
C GLU A 238 -8.88 3.68 -26.20
N LYS A 239 -9.10 4.97 -26.00
CA LYS A 239 -9.10 6.00 -27.06
C LYS A 239 -7.78 6.77 -27.11
N GLY A 240 -6.75 6.32 -26.40
CA GLY A 240 -5.44 6.96 -26.34
C GLY A 240 -5.42 8.30 -25.58
N ARG A 241 -6.40 8.58 -24.71
CA ARG A 241 -6.53 9.83 -23.96
C ARG A 241 -6.24 9.63 -22.48
N TYR A 242 -5.67 10.63 -21.85
CA TYR A 242 -5.47 10.69 -20.40
C TYR A 242 -6.69 11.37 -19.73
N GLY A 243 -7.84 10.70 -19.80
CA GLY A 243 -9.09 11.21 -19.21
C GLY A 243 -9.28 10.84 -17.73
N MET A 244 -10.26 11.49 -17.07
CA MET A 244 -10.66 11.10 -15.71
C MET A 244 -11.13 9.64 -15.69
N ARG A 245 -10.44 8.83 -14.89
CA ARG A 245 -10.91 7.47 -14.52
C ARG A 245 -11.59 7.53 -13.16
N SER A 246 -12.41 6.53 -12.87
CA SER A 246 -13.01 6.40 -11.55
C SER A 246 -11.92 6.07 -10.53
N GLU A 247 -11.62 7.02 -9.63
CA GLU A 247 -10.70 6.86 -8.51
C GLU A 247 -11.03 5.63 -7.68
N MET A 248 -12.33 5.35 -7.54
CA MET A 248 -12.84 4.20 -6.81
C MET A 248 -12.39 2.87 -7.42
N LEU A 249 -12.32 2.79 -8.75
CA LEU A 249 -11.84 1.58 -9.43
C LEU A 249 -10.33 1.40 -9.26
N GLU A 250 -9.56 2.48 -9.28
CA GLU A 250 -8.12 2.45 -9.05
C GLU A 250 -7.79 2.08 -7.61
N PHE A 251 -8.54 2.65 -6.66
CA PHE A 251 -8.44 2.27 -5.26
C PHE A 251 -8.79 0.79 -5.04
N ALA A 252 -9.87 0.29 -5.65
CA ALA A 252 -10.25 -1.11 -5.54
C ALA A 252 -9.17 -2.05 -6.10
N ARG A 253 -8.49 -1.66 -7.19
CA ARG A 253 -7.34 -2.42 -7.73
C ARG A 253 -6.19 -2.47 -6.73
N LEU A 254 -5.78 -1.31 -6.21
CA LEU A 254 -4.72 -1.23 -5.22
C LEU A 254 -5.07 -2.04 -3.97
N PHE A 255 -6.28 -1.87 -3.44
CA PHE A 255 -6.76 -2.61 -2.28
C PHE A 255 -6.73 -4.13 -2.50
N SER A 256 -7.13 -4.59 -3.71
CA SER A 256 -7.04 -6.02 -4.05
C SER A 256 -5.61 -6.54 -4.05
N VAL A 257 -4.64 -5.74 -4.52
CA VAL A 257 -3.21 -6.12 -4.46
C VAL A 257 -2.74 -6.19 -3.01
N LEU A 258 -3.08 -5.20 -2.18
CA LEU A 258 -2.71 -5.20 -0.76
C LEU A 258 -3.30 -6.42 -0.04
N LEU A 259 -4.58 -6.77 -0.30
CA LEU A 259 -5.19 -7.97 0.28
C LEU A 259 -4.51 -9.26 -0.21
N MET A 260 -4.10 -9.34 -1.46
CA MET A 260 -3.34 -10.52 -1.95
C MET A 260 -2.01 -10.67 -1.21
N ILE A 261 -1.28 -9.57 -1.01
CA ILE A 261 -0.02 -9.57 -0.25
C ILE A 261 -0.28 -9.97 1.20
N GLU A 262 -1.38 -9.45 1.80
CA GLU A 262 -1.79 -9.79 3.17
C GLU A 262 -2.06 -11.29 3.31
N ILE A 263 -2.87 -11.86 2.43
CA ILE A 263 -3.19 -13.30 2.45
C ILE A 263 -1.91 -14.14 2.26
N ALA A 264 -1.03 -13.76 1.33
CA ALA A 264 0.23 -14.47 1.12
C ALA A 264 1.15 -14.41 2.36
N SER A 265 1.18 -13.25 3.03
CA SER A 265 1.93 -13.06 4.29
C SER A 265 1.36 -13.92 5.42
N LEU A 266 0.03 -13.95 5.56
CA LEU A 266 -0.64 -14.79 6.56
C LEU A 266 -0.33 -16.28 6.36
N VAL A 267 -0.39 -16.76 5.13
CA VAL A 267 -0.01 -18.16 4.82
C VAL A 267 1.44 -18.42 5.22
N GLY A 268 2.37 -17.51 4.89
CA GLY A 268 3.79 -17.67 5.25
C GLY A 268 4.10 -17.57 6.75
N ASN A 269 3.24 -16.90 7.52
CA ASN A 269 3.45 -16.66 8.96
C ASN A 269 2.82 -17.74 9.86
N TYR A 270 1.79 -18.45 9.37
CA TYR A 270 1.01 -19.41 10.16
C TYR A 270 1.09 -20.86 9.64
N TYR A 271 1.77 -21.11 8.51
CA TYR A 271 2.10 -22.44 7.99
C TYR A 271 3.62 -22.64 7.90
#